data_cda6d1fc1fde27c1b0c90cdf3e932ae1
#
_entry.id   cda6d1fc1fde27c1b0c90cdf3e932ae1
#
_cell.length_a   1.000
_cell.length_b   1.000
_cell.length_c   1.000
_cell.angle_alpha   90.00
_cell.angle_beta   90.00
_cell.angle_gamma   90.00
#
_symmetry.space_group_name_H-M   'P 1'
#
loop_
_entity.id
_entity.type
_entity.pdbx_description
1 polymer ?
#
loop_
_entity_poly.entity_id
_entity_poly.type
_entity_poly.pdbx_seq_one_letter_code
_entity_poly.pdbx_strand_id
1 'polypeptide(L)'
;MNDVDIPGSGTLATLPALENLELLAPPTAAALQAIAATHPNLATKVRVTEIDPELADTETMTEAFGMDLALSSNCILVAGKRAGEERIAACVVRATTNADVNHTVKRTLDVRKASFWPQERAVEASGMEYGGITPVGVPASWRLLIDSRCAEGWSCIGSGLRRS
;
A
#
# COMPACT_ATOMS: atom_id res chain seq x y z
N MET A 1 6.84 -1.12 -25.96
CA MET A 1 5.87 -0.94 -24.86
C MET A 1 5.49 -2.32 -24.36
N ASN A 2 5.95 -2.73 -23.21
CA ASN A 2 5.56 -4.02 -22.65
C ASN A 2 4.21 -3.83 -21.96
N ASP A 3 3.17 -4.11 -22.71
CA ASP A 3 1.82 -4.17 -22.17
C ASP A 3 1.74 -5.45 -21.30
N VAL A 4 1.80 -5.27 -20.00
CA VAL A 4 1.67 -6.39 -19.06
C VAL A 4 0.17 -6.56 -18.82
N ASP A 5 -0.36 -7.69 -19.23
CA ASP A 5 -1.74 -8.06 -18.93
C ASP A 5 -1.88 -8.36 -17.43
N ILE A 6 -2.66 -7.52 -16.75
CA ILE A 6 -2.98 -7.69 -15.33
C ILE A 6 -4.44 -8.10 -15.22
N PRO A 7 -4.72 -9.37 -14.92
CA PRO A 7 -6.10 -9.85 -14.80
C PRO A 7 -6.88 -9.03 -13.78
N GLY A 8 -8.06 -8.57 -14.16
CA GLY A 8 -8.94 -7.77 -13.30
C GLY A 8 -8.64 -6.27 -13.25
N SER A 9 -7.67 -5.78 -14.04
CA SER A 9 -7.33 -4.34 -14.06
C SER A 9 -8.30 -3.47 -14.87
N GLY A 10 -9.23 -4.08 -15.60
CA GLY A 10 -10.17 -3.34 -16.44
C GLY A 10 -9.47 -2.54 -17.53
N THR A 11 -9.73 -1.23 -17.57
CA THR A 11 -9.12 -0.31 -18.53
C THR A 11 -7.88 0.42 -17.98
N LEU A 12 -7.38 0.03 -16.80
CA LEU A 12 -6.25 0.68 -16.16
C LEU A 12 -4.96 0.49 -16.98
N ALA A 13 -4.37 1.58 -17.44
CA ALA A 13 -3.08 1.56 -18.14
C ALA A 13 -1.94 1.66 -17.12
N THR A 14 -0.93 0.82 -17.27
CA THR A 14 0.19 0.77 -16.33
C THR A 14 1.54 1.02 -17.01
N LEU A 15 2.46 1.60 -16.26
CA LEU A 15 3.84 1.91 -16.65
C LEU A 15 4.83 1.17 -15.74
N PRO A 16 6.07 0.89 -16.20
CA PRO A 16 7.11 0.38 -15.32
C PRO A 16 7.41 1.39 -14.20
N ALA A 17 7.28 0.97 -12.94
CA ALA A 17 7.42 1.90 -11.81
C ALA A 17 8.84 2.50 -11.70
N LEU A 18 9.89 1.71 -11.98
CA LEU A 18 11.28 2.18 -11.93
C LEU A 18 11.63 3.24 -12.99
N GLU A 19 10.86 3.31 -14.07
CA GLU A 19 11.04 4.30 -15.14
C GLU A 19 10.17 5.55 -14.92
N ASN A 20 9.31 5.54 -13.89
CA ASN A 20 8.33 6.60 -13.60
C ASN A 20 8.28 6.88 -12.08
N LEU A 21 9.45 7.12 -11.49
CA LEU A 21 9.59 7.32 -10.04
C LEU A 21 8.88 8.57 -9.52
N GLU A 22 8.61 9.54 -10.37
CA GLU A 22 7.85 10.74 -10.05
C GLU A 22 6.37 10.46 -9.75
N LEU A 23 5.88 9.28 -10.12
CA LEU A 23 4.54 8.79 -9.74
C LEU A 23 4.53 8.06 -8.39
N LEU A 24 5.65 8.02 -7.69
CA LEU A 24 5.77 7.40 -6.37
C LEU A 24 6.11 8.46 -5.32
N ALA A 25 5.61 8.28 -4.10
CA ALA A 25 6.09 9.10 -2.99
C ALA A 25 7.61 8.90 -2.80
N PRO A 26 8.36 9.92 -2.36
CA PRO A 26 9.82 9.82 -2.21
C PRO A 26 10.29 8.59 -1.40
N PRO A 27 9.70 8.24 -0.25
CA PRO A 27 10.11 7.04 0.48
C PRO A 27 9.79 5.75 -0.28
N THR A 28 8.71 5.72 -1.04
CA THR A 28 8.33 4.57 -1.88
C THR A 28 9.30 4.38 -3.04
N ALA A 29 9.64 5.46 -3.73
CA ALA A 29 10.63 5.45 -4.80
C ALA A 29 12.00 4.96 -4.31
N ALA A 30 12.47 5.46 -3.17
CA ALA A 30 13.73 5.05 -2.56
C ALA A 30 13.73 3.56 -2.17
N ALA A 31 12.63 3.07 -1.59
CA ALA A 31 12.50 1.66 -1.22
C ALA A 31 12.47 0.76 -2.46
N LEU A 32 11.76 1.15 -3.51
CA LEU A 32 11.72 0.37 -4.76
C LEU A 32 13.08 0.31 -5.44
N GLN A 33 13.83 1.41 -5.47
CA GLN A 33 15.19 1.43 -5.99
C GLN A 33 16.13 0.53 -5.18
N ALA A 34 16.01 0.49 -3.86
CA ALA A 34 16.79 -0.40 -3.01
C ALA A 34 16.44 -1.88 -3.25
N ILE A 35 15.17 -2.20 -3.44
CA ILE A 35 14.71 -3.55 -3.82
C ILE A 35 15.27 -3.94 -5.18
N ALA A 36 15.25 -3.04 -6.15
CA ALA A 36 15.78 -3.26 -7.49
C ALA A 36 17.28 -3.59 -7.49
N ALA A 37 18.05 -2.96 -6.61
CA ALA A 37 19.49 -3.19 -6.50
C ALA A 37 19.83 -4.63 -6.01
N THR A 38 18.97 -5.21 -5.17
CA THR A 38 19.17 -6.54 -4.58
C THR A 38 18.34 -7.65 -5.24
N HIS A 39 17.20 -7.28 -5.83
CA HIS A 39 16.24 -8.20 -6.45
C HIS A 39 15.76 -7.66 -7.81
N PRO A 40 16.62 -7.61 -8.83
CA PRO A 40 16.26 -6.98 -10.13
C PRO A 40 15.01 -7.58 -10.78
N ASN A 41 14.82 -8.89 -10.63
CA ASN A 41 13.66 -9.58 -11.21
C ASN A 41 12.32 -9.20 -10.56
N LEU A 42 12.33 -8.77 -9.30
CA LEU A 42 11.12 -8.29 -8.62
C LEU A 42 10.78 -6.87 -9.07
N ALA A 43 11.79 -6.04 -9.22
CA ALA A 43 11.62 -4.66 -9.61
C ALA A 43 10.92 -4.50 -10.97
N THR A 44 11.20 -5.41 -11.91
CA THR A 44 10.56 -5.40 -13.25
C THR A 44 9.07 -5.76 -13.22
N LYS A 45 8.59 -6.34 -12.12
CA LYS A 45 7.19 -6.71 -11.93
C LYS A 45 6.35 -5.62 -11.27
N VAL A 46 6.97 -4.53 -10.81
CA VAL A 46 6.25 -3.42 -10.17
C VAL A 46 5.82 -2.43 -11.25
N ARG A 47 4.53 -2.19 -11.28
CA ARG A 47 3.89 -1.27 -12.22
C ARG A 47 3.29 -0.09 -11.46
N VAL A 48 3.13 1.03 -12.12
CA VAL A 48 2.46 2.22 -11.60
C VAL A 48 1.48 2.73 -12.64
N THR A 49 0.44 3.38 -12.19
CA THR A 49 -0.52 4.07 -13.06
C THR A 49 -0.74 5.49 -12.56
N GLU A 50 -0.84 6.43 -13.48
CA GLU A 50 -1.28 7.78 -13.16
C GLU A 50 -2.81 7.83 -13.18
N ILE A 51 -3.41 8.43 -12.16
CA ILE A 51 -4.86 8.60 -12.04
C ILE A 51 -5.21 10.04 -11.67
N ASP A 52 -6.45 10.42 -11.91
CA ASP A 52 -6.99 11.63 -11.31
C ASP A 52 -7.04 11.45 -9.78
N PRO A 53 -6.51 12.38 -8.97
CA PRO A 53 -6.58 12.31 -7.51
C PRO A 53 -8.00 12.12 -6.94
N GLU A 54 -9.03 12.55 -7.65
CA GLU A 54 -10.43 12.33 -7.27
C GLU A 54 -10.84 10.85 -7.35
N LEU A 55 -10.09 10.04 -8.09
CA LEU A 55 -10.30 8.60 -8.23
C LEU A 55 -9.48 7.75 -7.24
N ALA A 56 -8.76 8.38 -6.31
CA ALA A 56 -7.84 7.67 -5.39
C ALA A 56 -8.55 6.76 -4.37
N ASP A 57 -9.87 6.89 -4.22
CA ASP A 57 -10.66 5.98 -3.40
C ASP A 57 -10.92 4.66 -4.15
N THR A 58 -10.77 3.55 -3.43
CA THR A 58 -10.88 2.19 -4.00
C THR A 58 -12.20 1.96 -4.74
N GLU A 59 -13.32 2.39 -4.18
CA GLU A 59 -14.64 2.23 -4.79
C GLU A 59 -14.73 3.02 -6.10
N THR A 60 -14.38 4.30 -6.05
CA THR A 60 -14.39 5.20 -7.20
C THR A 60 -13.47 4.72 -8.31
N MET A 61 -12.27 4.27 -7.97
CA MET A 61 -11.30 3.73 -8.91
C MET A 61 -11.80 2.43 -9.56
N THR A 62 -12.39 1.55 -8.75
CA THR A 62 -12.97 0.27 -9.24
C THR A 62 -14.05 0.52 -10.28
N GLU A 63 -14.95 1.47 -10.02
CA GLU A 63 -16.02 1.85 -10.96
C GLU A 63 -15.46 2.51 -12.23
N ALA A 64 -14.57 3.49 -12.07
CA ALA A 64 -14.04 4.29 -13.18
C ALA A 64 -13.28 3.43 -14.20
N PHE A 65 -12.53 2.44 -13.76
CA PHE A 65 -11.71 1.59 -14.61
C PHE A 65 -12.29 0.20 -14.89
N GLY A 66 -13.44 -0.14 -14.31
CA GLY A 66 -14.02 -1.48 -14.42
C GLY A 66 -13.14 -2.56 -13.83
N MET A 67 -12.48 -2.25 -12.71
CA MET A 67 -11.57 -3.17 -12.04
C MET A 67 -12.32 -4.23 -11.24
N ASP A 68 -11.67 -5.39 -11.07
CA ASP A 68 -12.11 -6.34 -10.05
C ASP A 68 -11.69 -5.83 -8.66
N LEU A 69 -12.65 -5.69 -7.76
CA LEU A 69 -12.38 -5.26 -6.38
C LEU A 69 -11.38 -6.18 -5.68
N ALA A 70 -11.37 -7.45 -6.02
CA ALA A 70 -10.42 -8.42 -5.47
C ALA A 70 -8.95 -8.14 -5.86
N LEU A 71 -8.70 -7.35 -6.91
CA LEU A 71 -7.36 -6.91 -7.29
C LEU A 71 -6.83 -5.84 -6.33
N SER A 72 -7.70 -5.01 -5.76
CA SER A 72 -7.30 -3.91 -4.88
C SER A 72 -6.96 -4.38 -3.49
N SER A 73 -5.94 -3.77 -2.89
CA SER A 73 -5.54 -3.96 -1.50
C SER A 73 -5.37 -2.61 -0.83
N ASN A 74 -5.71 -2.56 0.45
CA ASN A 74 -5.58 -1.36 1.27
C ASN A 74 -4.42 -1.52 2.26
N CYS A 75 -3.69 -0.45 2.49
CA CYS A 75 -2.68 -0.35 3.55
C CYS A 75 -3.27 0.47 4.71
N ILE A 76 -3.52 -0.19 5.83
CA ILE A 76 -4.14 0.40 6.99
C ILE A 76 -3.10 0.54 8.09
N LEU A 77 -2.91 1.75 8.61
CA LEU A 77 -1.99 1.99 9.72
C LEU A 77 -2.72 1.88 11.05
N VAL A 78 -2.20 1.02 11.90
CA VAL A 78 -2.72 0.73 13.23
C VAL A 78 -1.65 1.01 14.26
N ALA A 79 -2.01 1.66 15.36
CA ALA A 79 -1.09 1.97 16.44
C ALA A 79 -1.64 1.53 17.81
N GLY A 80 -0.73 1.26 18.72
CA GLY A 80 -1.00 1.00 20.10
C GLY A 80 0.20 1.39 20.98
N LYS A 81 0.03 1.34 22.29
CA LYS A 81 1.11 1.66 23.24
C LYS A 81 1.41 0.50 24.17
N ARG A 82 2.68 0.27 24.42
CA ARG A 82 3.19 -0.63 25.44
C ARG A 82 4.27 0.05 26.25
N ALA A 83 4.09 0.12 27.57
CA ALA A 83 5.06 0.76 28.48
C ALA A 83 5.48 2.19 28.04
N GLY A 84 4.54 2.98 27.53
CA GLY A 84 4.78 4.34 27.03
C GLY A 84 5.35 4.42 25.63
N GLU A 85 5.75 3.30 25.03
CA GLU A 85 6.25 3.22 23.66
C GLU A 85 5.12 3.00 22.66
N GLU A 86 5.06 3.81 21.61
CA GLU A 86 4.12 3.64 20.51
C GLU A 86 4.63 2.57 19.53
N ARG A 87 3.78 1.63 19.20
CA ARG A 87 4.04 0.56 18.23
C ARG A 87 3.08 0.67 17.08
N ILE A 88 3.59 0.60 15.86
CA ILE A 88 2.84 0.84 14.63
C ILE A 88 2.93 -0.38 13.73
N ALA A 89 1.80 -0.74 13.13
CA ALA A 89 1.71 -1.74 12.07
C ALA A 89 1.12 -1.13 10.80
N ALA A 90 1.73 -1.44 9.67
CA ALA A 90 1.14 -1.27 8.35
C ALA A 90 0.49 -2.61 7.96
N CYS A 91 -0.84 -2.62 7.85
CA CYS A 91 -1.62 -3.82 7.58
C CYS A 91 -2.13 -3.79 6.15
N VAL A 92 -1.75 -4.77 5.36
CA VAL A 92 -2.18 -4.91 3.96
C VAL A 92 -3.24 -6.00 3.87
N VAL A 93 -4.43 -5.63 3.42
CA VAL A 93 -5.57 -6.52 3.24
C VAL A 93 -6.21 -6.27 1.88
N ARG A 94 -6.83 -7.31 1.29
CA ARG A 94 -7.65 -7.12 0.09
C ARG A 94 -8.82 -6.17 0.40
N ALA A 95 -9.22 -5.38 -0.59
CA ALA A 95 -10.37 -4.48 -0.45
C ALA A 95 -11.69 -5.22 -0.13
N THR A 96 -11.75 -6.51 -0.43
CA THR A 96 -12.88 -7.41 -0.09
C THR A 96 -12.87 -7.91 1.36
N THR A 97 -11.86 -7.56 2.16
CA THR A 97 -11.68 -8.02 3.54
C THR A 97 -11.31 -6.88 4.47
N ASN A 98 -11.35 -7.13 5.76
CA ASN A 98 -10.97 -6.16 6.79
C ASN A 98 -9.80 -6.67 7.63
N ALA A 99 -8.97 -5.74 8.12
CA ALA A 99 -7.94 -6.07 9.10
C ALA A 99 -8.57 -6.36 10.47
N ASP A 100 -8.16 -7.47 11.07
CA ASP A 100 -8.57 -7.82 12.44
C ASP A 100 -7.73 -7.06 13.47
N VAL A 101 -8.08 -5.79 13.65
CA VAL A 101 -7.36 -4.86 14.53
C VAL A 101 -7.44 -5.27 16.00
N ASN A 102 -8.61 -5.75 16.42
CA ASN A 102 -8.88 -6.01 17.84
C ASN A 102 -8.23 -7.29 18.39
N HIS A 103 -7.89 -8.24 17.54
CA HIS A 103 -7.27 -9.50 17.94
C HIS A 103 -5.89 -9.68 17.31
N THR A 104 -5.84 -9.92 16.01
CA THR A 104 -4.61 -10.29 15.32
C THR A 104 -3.57 -9.17 15.37
N VAL A 105 -3.93 -7.96 14.94
CA VAL A 105 -2.98 -6.82 14.91
C VAL A 105 -2.56 -6.43 16.32
N LYS A 106 -3.52 -6.30 17.23
CA LYS A 106 -3.27 -5.98 18.64
C LYS A 106 -2.30 -6.97 19.30
N ARG A 107 -2.48 -8.27 19.08
CA ARG A 107 -1.61 -9.33 19.61
C ARG A 107 -0.21 -9.26 19.00
N THR A 108 -0.12 -9.04 17.68
CA THR A 108 1.17 -8.96 16.98
C THR A 108 1.97 -7.74 17.39
N LEU A 109 1.31 -6.61 17.65
CA LEU A 109 1.95 -5.42 18.20
C LEU A 109 2.29 -5.55 19.70
N ASP A 110 1.75 -6.57 20.37
CA ASP A 110 1.88 -6.75 21.82
C ASP A 110 1.46 -5.49 22.60
N VAL A 111 0.25 -5.02 22.31
CA VAL A 111 -0.34 -3.83 22.94
C VAL A 111 -1.68 -4.15 23.60
N ARG A 112 -2.09 -3.35 24.57
CA ARG A 112 -3.38 -3.56 25.27
C ARG A 112 -4.57 -3.05 24.45
N LYS A 113 -4.35 -1.98 23.70
CA LYS A 113 -5.33 -1.38 22.79
C LYS A 113 -4.66 -1.07 21.47
N ALA A 114 -5.33 -1.38 20.38
CA ALA A 114 -4.92 -1.01 19.03
C ALA A 114 -6.08 -0.29 18.35
N SER A 115 -5.77 0.76 17.58
CA SER A 115 -6.74 1.54 16.83
C SER A 115 -6.13 2.04 15.54
N PHE A 116 -6.96 2.46 14.61
CA PHE A 116 -6.48 3.16 13.41
C PHE A 116 -5.66 4.37 13.84
N TRP A 117 -4.49 4.52 13.21
CA TRP A 117 -3.63 5.64 13.50
C TRP A 117 -4.22 6.92 12.93
N PRO A 118 -4.25 8.05 13.68
CA PRO A 118 -4.80 9.29 13.16
C PRO A 118 -4.15 9.70 11.84
N GLN A 119 -4.98 10.12 10.89
CA GLN A 119 -4.57 10.45 9.52
C GLN A 119 -3.40 11.42 9.45
N GLU A 120 -3.44 12.52 10.20
CA GLU A 120 -2.39 13.54 10.19
C GLU A 120 -1.04 12.94 10.62
N ARG A 121 -1.05 12.10 11.65
CA ARG A 121 0.16 11.40 12.12
C ARG A 121 0.66 10.38 11.12
N ALA A 122 -0.25 9.67 10.48
CA ALA A 122 0.08 8.68 9.46
C ALA A 122 0.78 9.33 8.26
N VAL A 123 0.25 10.44 7.76
CA VAL A 123 0.83 11.21 6.65
C VAL A 123 2.20 11.77 7.03
N GLU A 124 2.32 12.42 8.19
CA GLU A 124 3.59 12.99 8.65
C GLU A 124 4.68 11.93 8.81
N ALA A 125 4.38 10.82 9.45
CA ALA A 125 5.36 9.79 9.75
C ALA A 125 5.73 8.91 8.56
N SER A 126 4.80 8.68 7.62
CA SER A 126 5.06 7.89 6.42
C SER A 126 5.73 8.68 5.31
N GLY A 127 5.56 10.00 5.28
CA GLY A 127 5.95 10.83 4.15
C GLY A 127 5.11 10.60 2.89
N MET A 128 3.89 10.08 3.07
CA MET A 128 2.97 9.73 1.99
C MET A 128 1.67 10.53 2.11
N GLU A 129 0.94 10.64 1.01
CA GLU A 129 -0.35 11.34 1.00
C GLU A 129 -1.48 10.45 1.53
N TYR A 130 -2.45 11.06 2.19
CA TYR A 130 -3.67 10.38 2.59
C TYR A 130 -4.42 9.83 1.36
N GLY A 131 -4.89 8.59 1.46
CA GLY A 131 -5.52 7.87 0.36
C GLY A 131 -4.55 7.18 -0.59
N GLY A 132 -3.23 7.46 -0.47
CA GLY A 132 -2.17 6.80 -1.24
C GLY A 132 -1.18 5.99 -0.41
N ILE A 133 -1.36 5.91 0.91
CA ILE A 133 -0.41 5.21 1.79
C ILE A 133 -0.22 3.75 1.34
N THR A 134 1.03 3.35 1.22
CA THR A 134 1.47 2.05 0.75
C THR A 134 2.44 1.40 1.74
N PRO A 135 2.55 0.06 1.81
CA PRO A 135 3.55 -0.60 2.64
C PRO A 135 4.99 -0.40 2.13
N VAL A 136 5.15 -0.03 0.87
CA VAL A 136 6.48 0.14 0.25
C VAL A 136 7.07 1.49 0.63
N GLY A 137 8.11 1.48 1.47
CA GLY A 137 8.79 2.68 1.93
C GLY A 137 8.36 3.19 3.30
N VAL A 138 7.55 2.44 4.05
CA VAL A 138 7.26 2.75 5.46
C VAL A 138 8.52 2.59 6.32
N PRO A 139 8.64 3.29 7.47
CA PRO A 139 9.77 3.14 8.37
C PRO A 139 10.03 1.68 8.75
N ALA A 140 11.30 1.28 8.78
CA ALA A 140 11.71 -0.10 9.08
C ALA A 140 11.34 -0.54 10.51
N SER A 141 11.08 0.40 11.41
CA SER A 141 10.63 0.13 12.78
C SER A 141 9.16 -0.29 12.88
N TRP A 142 8.38 -0.08 11.83
CA TRP A 142 6.98 -0.50 11.81
C TRP A 142 6.86 -1.99 11.51
N ARG A 143 5.86 -2.62 12.09
CA ARG A 143 5.49 -3.99 11.72
C ARG A 143 4.73 -3.97 10.40
N LEU A 144 5.14 -4.82 9.47
CA LEU A 144 4.42 -5.02 8.22
C LEU A 144 3.64 -6.33 8.32
N LEU A 145 2.32 -6.22 8.29
CA LEU A 145 1.40 -7.35 8.35
C LEU A 145 0.66 -7.46 7.02
N ILE A 146 0.89 -8.54 6.32
CA ILE A 146 0.29 -8.78 5.00
C ILE A 146 -0.65 -9.98 5.10
N ASP A 147 -1.91 -9.78 4.75
CA ASP A 147 -2.87 -10.88 4.62
C ASP A 147 -2.37 -11.86 3.55
N SER A 148 -2.40 -13.15 3.84
CA SER A 148 -1.92 -14.20 2.92
C SER A 148 -2.60 -14.15 1.54
N ARG A 149 -3.83 -13.67 1.48
CA ARG A 149 -4.55 -13.46 0.21
C ARG A 149 -3.94 -12.39 -0.68
N CYS A 150 -3.17 -11.46 -0.11
CA CYS A 150 -2.42 -10.45 -0.88
C CYS A 150 -1.11 -10.98 -1.46
N ALA A 151 -0.65 -12.16 -1.01
CA ALA A 151 0.60 -12.77 -1.47
C ALA A 151 0.46 -13.51 -2.82
N GLU A 152 -0.76 -13.71 -3.29
CA GLU A 152 -1.03 -14.43 -4.53
C GLU A 152 -1.47 -13.48 -5.65
N GLY A 153 -0.85 -13.63 -6.83
CA GLY A 153 -1.17 -12.86 -8.01
C GLY A 153 -0.83 -11.38 -7.90
N TRP A 154 -1.50 -10.57 -8.69
CA TRP A 154 -1.35 -9.12 -8.69
C TRP A 154 -2.10 -8.48 -7.53
N SER A 155 -1.60 -7.32 -7.12
CA SER A 155 -2.26 -6.49 -6.12
C SER A 155 -2.08 -5.02 -6.49
N CYS A 156 -3.18 -4.30 -6.61
CA CYS A 156 -3.20 -2.86 -6.78
C CYS A 156 -3.26 -2.18 -5.40
N ILE A 157 -2.25 -1.42 -5.08
CA ILE A 157 -2.12 -0.69 -3.80
C ILE A 157 -1.72 0.76 -4.07
N GLY A 158 -1.82 1.62 -3.07
CA GLY A 158 -1.34 3.00 -3.17
C GLY A 158 0.14 3.10 -3.55
N SER A 159 0.50 4.17 -4.22
CA SER A 159 1.89 4.52 -4.60
C SER A 159 2.59 5.43 -3.58
N GLY A 160 1.88 5.83 -2.53
CA GLY A 160 2.25 6.90 -1.61
C GLY A 160 1.73 8.29 -2.04
N LEU A 161 1.21 8.42 -3.24
CA LEU A 161 0.58 9.64 -3.78
C LEU A 161 -0.89 9.38 -4.11
N ARG A 162 -1.72 10.45 -4.13
CA ARG A 162 -3.13 10.33 -4.54
C ARG A 162 -3.33 10.26 -6.05
N ARG A 163 -2.35 10.71 -6.83
CA ARG A 163 -2.41 10.76 -8.29
C ARG A 163 -1.86 9.51 -9.00
N SER A 164 -1.61 8.47 -8.24
CA SER A 164 -1.07 7.23 -8.79
C SER A 164 -1.27 6.04 -7.85
#